data_8023fd7ef146cc23709f13326c659b2b
#
_entry.id   8023fd7ef146cc23709f13326c659b2b
#
_cell.length_a   1.000
_cell.length_b   1.000
_cell.length_c   1.000
_cell.angle_alpha   90.00
_cell.angle_beta   90.00
_cell.angle_gamma   90.00
#
_symmetry.space_group_name_H-M   'P 1'
#
loop_
_entity.id
_entity.type
_entity.pdbx_description
1 polymer ?
#
loop_
_entity_poly.entity_id
_entity_poly.type
_entity_poly.pdbx_seq_one_letter_code
_entity_poly.pdbx_strand_id
1 'polypeptide(L)'
;MVGFCLAGCTAGSASAFAQSSVTLYGIGDVFLGSVKAPGAHTAIVQQGGGMTTSFWGLSGKEDLGDGYSSFFVLESYFQPNNGTFGRFSGDGFFSRNAYVGLASPFGSVRAGLLTTPLYIATISFNAFTNSYTFSPWIYHTYKGLGPQGVIGDSVWQNAVAYTSPTWGGLNGTAIYSFGNSSTVPGAHKWGVQLSYSNGPFAASANYQYINYVSTAGDIGTAVAALPGLQKESTTQLDASYDFHVVKVFAGYMNIRDKVTFGTASTNSEQVSFAIPFKTASILAELAYSNSSGSESNNAQRLTWAVGYDYLLSKRTDLYTAFKYDHFAGESTGLTYGVGMRTRF
;
A
#
# COMPACT_ATOMS: atom_id res chain seq x y z
N MET A 1 -45.23 -69.37 3.10
CA MET A 1 -44.77 -68.35 2.12
C MET A 1 -44.48 -67.09 2.87
N VAL A 2 -43.23 -66.85 3.12
CA VAL A 2 -42.77 -65.63 3.85
C VAL A 2 -42.10 -64.72 2.85
N GLY A 3 -42.73 -63.53 2.64
CA GLY A 3 -42.20 -62.52 1.71
C GLY A 3 -41.20 -61.60 2.41
N PHE A 4 -39.98 -61.58 1.91
CA PHE A 4 -38.92 -60.65 2.37
C PHE A 4 -39.03 -59.33 1.57
N CYS A 5 -39.43 -58.24 2.21
CA CYS A 5 -39.30 -56.88 1.64
C CYS A 5 -37.88 -56.34 1.94
N LEU A 6 -37.03 -56.22 0.91
CA LEU A 6 -35.80 -55.45 0.95
C LEU A 6 -36.15 -53.95 0.80
N ALA A 7 -36.02 -53.20 1.86
CA ALA A 7 -36.02 -51.74 1.81
C ALA A 7 -34.62 -51.24 1.43
N GLY A 8 -34.46 -50.78 0.20
CA GLY A 8 -33.23 -50.11 -0.26
C GLY A 8 -33.13 -48.70 0.34
N CYS A 9 -32.21 -48.50 1.26
CA CYS A 9 -31.78 -47.15 1.69
C CYS A 9 -30.90 -46.53 0.60
N THR A 10 -31.44 -45.65 -0.22
CA THR A 10 -30.64 -44.74 -1.04
C THR A 10 -30.10 -43.66 -0.11
N ALA A 11 -28.83 -43.78 0.27
CA ALA A 11 -28.09 -42.68 0.91
C ALA A 11 -27.93 -41.57 -0.14
N GLY A 12 -28.80 -40.58 -0.10
CA GLY A 12 -28.60 -39.33 -0.81
C GLY A 12 -27.39 -38.62 -0.24
N SER A 13 -26.34 -38.53 -1.04
CA SER A 13 -25.19 -37.66 -0.76
C SER A 13 -25.72 -36.21 -0.72
N ALA A 14 -25.95 -35.69 0.49
CA ALA A 14 -26.18 -34.27 0.68
C ALA A 14 -24.87 -33.55 0.28
N SER A 15 -24.89 -32.93 -0.87
CA SER A 15 -23.83 -31.97 -1.26
C SER A 15 -23.83 -30.90 -0.20
N ALA A 16 -22.84 -30.93 0.67
CA ALA A 16 -22.56 -29.82 1.57
C ALA A 16 -22.17 -28.63 0.67
N PHE A 17 -23.13 -27.76 0.38
CA PHE A 17 -22.81 -26.48 -0.23
C PHE A 17 -21.90 -25.74 0.75
N ALA A 18 -20.61 -25.59 0.38
CA ALA A 18 -19.71 -24.72 1.09
C ALA A 18 -20.37 -23.34 1.16
N GLN A 19 -20.64 -22.87 2.37
CA GLN A 19 -21.34 -21.61 2.57
C GLN A 19 -20.38 -20.48 2.16
N SER A 20 -20.54 -19.98 0.94
CA SER A 20 -19.82 -18.79 0.48
C SER A 20 -20.27 -17.59 1.32
N SER A 21 -19.35 -17.01 2.07
CA SER A 21 -19.63 -15.82 2.88
C SER A 21 -19.07 -14.59 2.19
N VAL A 22 -19.90 -13.57 2.01
CA VAL A 22 -19.45 -12.23 1.62
C VAL A 22 -19.31 -11.39 2.89
N THR A 23 -18.12 -10.82 3.08
CA THR A 23 -17.82 -9.96 4.22
C THR A 23 -17.71 -8.52 3.75
N LEU A 24 -18.45 -7.63 4.42
CA LEU A 24 -18.28 -6.18 4.33
C LEU A 24 -17.29 -5.76 5.42
N TYR A 25 -16.31 -4.96 5.05
CA TYR A 25 -15.30 -4.43 5.98
C TYR A 25 -14.81 -3.07 5.54
N GLY A 26 -14.13 -2.37 6.44
CA GLY A 26 -13.56 -1.07 6.08
C GLY A 26 -12.93 -0.32 7.24
N ILE A 27 -12.42 0.86 6.91
CA ILE A 27 -11.83 1.82 7.85
C ILE A 27 -12.38 3.21 7.51
N GLY A 28 -12.92 3.90 8.52
CA GLY A 28 -13.19 5.32 8.48
C GLY A 28 -12.17 6.05 9.34
N ASP A 29 -11.48 7.03 8.78
CA ASP A 29 -10.46 7.85 9.44
C ASP A 29 -10.70 9.31 9.11
N VAL A 30 -10.86 10.14 10.14
CA VAL A 30 -11.09 11.59 10.04
C VAL A 30 -10.17 12.31 11.00
N PHE A 31 -9.54 13.39 10.55
CA PHE A 31 -8.79 14.26 11.43
C PHE A 31 -9.12 15.75 11.23
N LEU A 32 -8.92 16.51 12.29
CA LEU A 32 -8.96 17.96 12.35
C LEU A 32 -7.56 18.47 12.67
N GLY A 33 -7.04 19.39 11.90
CA GLY A 33 -5.69 19.86 12.11
C GLY A 33 -5.26 21.01 11.22
N SER A 34 -3.98 21.35 11.34
CA SER A 34 -3.28 22.32 10.53
C SER A 34 -2.35 21.58 9.57
N VAL A 35 -2.44 21.86 8.28
CA VAL A 35 -1.61 21.26 7.24
C VAL A 35 -0.86 22.37 6.50
N LYS A 36 0.45 22.22 6.42
CA LYS A 36 1.32 23.06 5.62
C LYS A 36 2.40 22.19 4.98
N ALA A 37 2.38 22.06 3.65
CA ALA A 37 3.50 21.48 2.90
C ALA A 37 4.65 22.49 2.77
N PRO A 38 5.91 22.06 2.52
CA PRO A 38 6.98 22.97 2.15
C PRO A 38 6.57 23.89 1.00
N GLY A 39 6.93 25.17 1.12
CA GLY A 39 6.59 26.20 0.13
C GLY A 39 5.12 26.64 0.09
N ALA A 40 4.22 25.95 0.80
CA ALA A 40 2.79 26.25 0.77
C ALA A 40 2.32 27.14 1.93
N HIS A 41 1.09 27.59 1.86
CA HIS A 41 0.39 28.28 2.95
C HIS A 41 -0.23 27.27 3.91
N THR A 42 -0.43 27.69 5.16
CA THR A 42 -1.11 26.90 6.19
C THR A 42 -2.63 26.83 5.90
N ALA A 43 -3.19 25.65 6.00
CA ALA A 43 -4.64 25.42 5.96
C ALA A 43 -5.10 24.73 7.24
N ILE A 44 -6.22 25.19 7.80
CA ILE A 44 -6.94 24.46 8.85
C ILE A 44 -7.93 23.55 8.13
N VAL A 45 -7.85 22.25 8.39
CA VAL A 45 -8.60 21.25 7.64
C VAL A 45 -9.34 20.28 8.57
N GLN A 46 -10.51 19.85 8.11
CA GLN A 46 -11.14 18.62 8.51
C GLN A 46 -11.14 17.71 7.28
N GLN A 47 -10.39 16.59 7.33
CA GLN A 47 -10.27 15.70 6.18
C GLN A 47 -10.09 14.23 6.60
N GLY A 48 -10.23 13.33 5.64
CA GLY A 48 -9.93 11.91 5.85
C GLY A 48 -8.44 11.60 5.75
N GLY A 49 -8.05 10.41 6.22
CA GLY A 49 -6.71 9.87 5.95
C GLY A 49 -5.61 10.41 6.86
N GLY A 50 -5.90 10.76 8.10
CA GLY A 50 -4.87 11.14 9.06
C GLY A 50 -3.89 9.99 9.29
N MET A 51 -4.36 8.86 9.82
CA MET A 51 -3.55 7.65 10.03
C MET A 51 -3.76 6.60 8.94
N THR A 52 -4.89 6.64 8.24
CA THR A 52 -5.18 5.67 7.17
C THR A 52 -6.17 6.26 6.19
N THR A 53 -5.90 6.15 4.89
CA THR A 53 -6.91 6.52 3.88
C THR A 53 -8.15 5.66 4.06
N SER A 54 -9.31 6.31 4.22
CA SER A 54 -10.58 5.64 4.45
C SER A 54 -10.99 4.79 3.25
N PHE A 55 -11.43 3.56 3.51
CA PHE A 55 -11.93 2.67 2.48
C PHE A 55 -12.98 1.72 3.03
N TRP A 56 -13.78 1.16 2.14
CA TRP A 56 -14.65 0.01 2.41
C TRP A 56 -14.46 -1.05 1.34
N GLY A 57 -14.82 -2.29 1.64
CA GLY A 57 -14.67 -3.37 0.71
C GLY A 57 -15.61 -4.54 0.97
N LEU A 58 -15.75 -5.33 -0.08
CA LEU A 58 -16.41 -6.63 -0.07
C LEU A 58 -15.36 -7.70 -0.40
N SER A 59 -15.36 -8.78 0.34
CA SER A 59 -14.57 -9.96 0.03
C SER A 59 -15.41 -11.22 0.16
N GLY A 60 -15.10 -12.22 -0.66
CA GLY A 60 -15.72 -13.53 -0.56
C GLY A 60 -14.71 -14.62 -0.87
N LYS A 61 -14.95 -15.79 -0.29
CA LYS A 61 -14.15 -16.99 -0.52
C LYS A 61 -15.05 -18.19 -0.64
N GLU A 62 -14.74 -19.05 -1.61
CA GLU A 62 -15.37 -20.34 -1.82
C GLU A 62 -14.32 -21.43 -1.71
N ASP A 63 -14.60 -22.47 -0.94
CA ASP A 63 -13.77 -23.66 -0.84
C ASP A 63 -14.13 -24.61 -2.01
N LEU A 64 -13.13 -24.95 -2.81
CA LEU A 64 -13.26 -25.83 -3.97
C LEU A 64 -12.85 -27.29 -3.65
N GLY A 65 -12.47 -27.58 -2.42
CA GLY A 65 -11.94 -28.86 -1.98
C GLY A 65 -10.43 -29.03 -2.24
N ASP A 66 -9.85 -30.07 -1.67
CA ASP A 66 -8.43 -30.48 -1.83
C ASP A 66 -7.40 -29.35 -1.58
N GLY A 67 -7.75 -28.37 -0.74
CA GLY A 67 -6.90 -27.21 -0.45
C GLY A 67 -6.95 -26.10 -1.50
N TYR A 68 -7.87 -26.19 -2.47
CA TYR A 68 -8.11 -25.13 -3.44
C TYR A 68 -9.26 -24.23 -3.00
N SER A 69 -9.17 -22.95 -3.32
CA SER A 69 -10.26 -21.99 -3.09
C SER A 69 -10.24 -20.88 -4.13
N SER A 70 -11.43 -20.42 -4.51
CA SER A 70 -11.61 -19.16 -5.24
C SER A 70 -11.92 -18.02 -4.27
N PHE A 71 -11.54 -16.80 -4.61
CA PHE A 71 -11.83 -15.62 -3.81
C PHE A 71 -11.88 -14.37 -4.67
N PHE A 72 -12.56 -13.35 -4.14
CA PHE A 72 -12.58 -12.02 -4.73
C PHE A 72 -12.43 -10.94 -3.67
N VAL A 73 -11.95 -9.77 -4.10
CA VAL A 73 -11.89 -8.56 -3.29
C VAL A 73 -12.27 -7.37 -4.16
N LEU A 74 -13.17 -6.52 -3.64
CA LEU A 74 -13.57 -5.25 -4.23
C LEU A 74 -13.46 -4.17 -3.16
N GLU A 75 -12.59 -3.17 -3.35
CA GLU A 75 -12.32 -2.13 -2.36
C GLU A 75 -12.34 -0.73 -2.99
N SER A 76 -13.03 0.17 -2.31
CA SER A 76 -13.19 1.56 -2.71
C SER A 76 -12.65 2.49 -1.64
N TYR A 77 -11.73 3.38 -2.01
CA TYR A 77 -11.42 4.52 -1.17
C TYR A 77 -12.59 5.51 -1.15
N PHE A 78 -12.74 6.23 -0.05
CA PHE A 78 -13.71 7.32 0.07
C PHE A 78 -13.18 8.45 0.95
N GLN A 79 -13.74 9.62 0.78
CA GLN A 79 -13.39 10.82 1.54
C GLN A 79 -14.52 11.12 2.54
N PRO A 80 -14.35 10.84 3.82
CA PRO A 80 -15.43 11.00 4.81
C PRO A 80 -15.80 12.47 5.08
N ASN A 81 -14.95 13.42 4.70
CA ASN A 81 -15.19 14.85 4.86
C ASN A 81 -16.20 15.44 3.85
N ASN A 82 -16.35 14.81 2.68
CA ASN A 82 -17.24 15.32 1.62
C ASN A 82 -18.12 14.24 0.98
N GLY A 83 -17.94 12.97 1.36
CA GLY A 83 -18.73 11.84 0.88
C GLY A 83 -18.37 11.36 -0.53
N THR A 84 -17.30 11.85 -1.16
CA THR A 84 -16.88 11.40 -2.49
C THR A 84 -16.14 10.07 -2.40
N PHE A 85 -16.24 9.24 -3.45
CA PHE A 85 -15.39 8.07 -3.59
C PHE A 85 -14.00 8.43 -4.13
N GLY A 86 -13.04 7.50 -3.95
CA GLY A 86 -11.68 7.66 -4.43
C GLY A 86 -10.79 8.53 -3.54
N ARG A 87 -9.52 8.63 -3.91
CA ARG A 87 -8.50 9.44 -3.22
C ARG A 87 -8.50 10.89 -3.70
N PHE A 88 -8.92 11.09 -4.95
CA PHE A 88 -8.96 12.39 -5.64
C PHE A 88 -10.05 12.38 -6.72
N SER A 89 -10.36 13.54 -7.27
CA SER A 89 -11.33 13.66 -8.38
C SER A 89 -10.85 12.89 -9.61
N GLY A 90 -11.70 12.01 -10.14
CA GLY A 90 -11.39 11.15 -11.27
C GLY A 90 -10.75 9.79 -10.92
N ASP A 91 -10.56 9.50 -9.64
CA ASP A 91 -10.16 8.15 -9.21
C ASP A 91 -11.27 7.12 -9.51
N GLY A 92 -10.91 5.86 -9.71
CA GLY A 92 -11.89 4.81 -9.99
C GLY A 92 -12.79 4.53 -8.78
N PHE A 93 -14.00 4.00 -9.02
CA PHE A 93 -14.89 3.61 -7.91
C PHE A 93 -14.23 2.53 -7.05
N PHE A 94 -13.77 1.42 -7.64
CA PHE A 94 -12.91 0.48 -6.95
C PHE A 94 -11.45 0.89 -7.14
N SER A 95 -10.97 1.80 -6.30
CA SER A 95 -9.68 2.45 -6.45
C SER A 95 -8.56 1.83 -5.61
N ARG A 96 -8.87 0.82 -4.75
CA ARG A 96 -7.89 0.18 -3.87
C ARG A 96 -7.54 -1.23 -4.31
N ASN A 97 -8.52 -2.09 -4.52
CA ASN A 97 -8.39 -3.43 -5.09
C ASN A 97 -9.69 -3.81 -5.80
N ALA A 98 -9.58 -4.51 -6.94
CA ALA A 98 -10.71 -5.11 -7.63
C ALA A 98 -10.21 -6.34 -8.39
N TYR A 99 -10.28 -7.52 -7.78
CA TYR A 99 -9.70 -8.72 -8.36
C TYR A 99 -10.44 -9.99 -7.99
N VAL A 100 -10.21 -11.03 -8.78
CA VAL A 100 -10.50 -12.41 -8.47
C VAL A 100 -9.20 -13.21 -8.32
N GLY A 101 -9.25 -14.30 -7.58
CA GLY A 101 -8.07 -15.13 -7.35
C GLY A 101 -8.39 -16.59 -7.09
N LEU A 102 -7.37 -17.42 -7.27
CA LEU A 102 -7.34 -18.83 -6.92
C LEU A 102 -6.18 -19.08 -5.98
N ALA A 103 -6.44 -19.79 -4.90
CA ALA A 103 -5.43 -20.27 -3.97
C ALA A 103 -5.35 -21.80 -4.02
N SER A 104 -4.16 -22.31 -3.79
CA SER A 104 -3.83 -23.74 -3.78
C SER A 104 -2.71 -24.00 -2.76
N PRO A 105 -2.36 -25.27 -2.46
CA PRO A 105 -1.18 -25.60 -1.68
C PRO A 105 0.14 -25.08 -2.29
N PHE A 106 0.15 -24.74 -3.58
CA PHE A 106 1.31 -24.23 -4.31
C PHE A 106 1.38 -22.69 -4.33
N GLY A 107 0.47 -21.98 -3.67
CA GLY A 107 0.39 -20.53 -3.66
C GLY A 107 -0.92 -20.01 -4.24
N SER A 108 -0.96 -18.71 -4.54
CA SER A 108 -2.16 -18.05 -5.06
C SER A 108 -1.87 -17.19 -6.29
N VAL A 109 -2.84 -17.16 -7.21
CA VAL A 109 -2.85 -16.26 -8.37
C VAL A 109 -4.02 -15.30 -8.23
N ARG A 110 -3.80 -14.02 -8.53
CA ARG A 110 -4.81 -12.95 -8.52
C ARG A 110 -4.76 -12.19 -9.83
N ALA A 111 -5.91 -11.73 -10.34
CA ALA A 111 -6.00 -10.95 -11.57
C ALA A 111 -7.02 -9.82 -11.43
N GLY A 112 -6.64 -8.61 -11.85
CA GLY A 112 -7.47 -7.41 -11.78
C GLY A 112 -6.69 -6.13 -11.44
N LEU A 113 -7.29 -5.27 -10.64
CA LEU A 113 -6.64 -4.12 -10.01
C LEU A 113 -6.01 -4.61 -8.69
N LEU A 114 -4.69 -4.55 -8.60
CA LEU A 114 -3.93 -5.15 -7.50
C LEU A 114 -3.02 -4.13 -6.81
N THR A 115 -3.06 -4.10 -5.49
CA THR A 115 -2.04 -3.41 -4.69
C THR A 115 -0.66 -3.99 -4.96
N THR A 116 0.33 -3.12 -5.18
CA THR A 116 1.71 -3.53 -5.49
C THR A 116 2.43 -4.11 -4.27
N PRO A 117 3.33 -5.08 -4.46
CA PRO A 117 4.17 -5.60 -3.38
C PRO A 117 5.04 -4.51 -2.73
N LEU A 118 5.53 -3.55 -3.51
CA LEU A 118 6.31 -2.42 -3.01
C LEU A 118 5.49 -1.57 -2.02
N TYR A 119 4.23 -1.25 -2.35
CA TYR A 119 3.36 -0.51 -1.43
C TYR A 119 3.07 -1.30 -0.16
N ILE A 120 2.81 -2.60 -0.27
CA ILE A 120 2.61 -3.47 0.90
C ILE A 120 3.84 -3.43 1.82
N ALA A 121 5.06 -3.48 1.28
CA ALA A 121 6.28 -3.35 2.08
C ALA A 121 6.36 -1.96 2.73
N THR A 122 6.16 -0.89 1.94
CA THR A 122 6.21 0.50 2.45
C THR A 122 5.30 0.70 3.67
N ILE A 123 4.06 0.20 3.63
CA ILE A 123 3.11 0.35 4.75
C ILE A 123 3.36 -0.62 5.91
N SER A 124 4.09 -1.71 5.69
CA SER A 124 4.36 -2.73 6.70
C SER A 124 5.61 -2.45 7.54
N PHE A 125 6.54 -1.66 6.99
CA PHE A 125 7.85 -1.42 7.59
C PHE A 125 8.06 0.03 8.02
N ASN A 126 7.01 0.67 8.59
CA ASN A 126 7.11 1.97 9.25
C ASN A 126 6.14 2.04 10.44
N ALA A 127 6.38 2.98 11.34
CA ALA A 127 5.61 3.11 12.58
C ALA A 127 4.21 3.70 12.36
N PHE A 128 4.03 4.59 11.37
CA PHE A 128 2.75 5.22 11.04
C PHE A 128 1.93 4.41 10.04
N THR A 129 2.41 3.21 9.68
CA THR A 129 1.74 2.27 8.78
C THR A 129 1.29 2.90 7.47
N ASN A 130 -0.01 3.12 7.25
CA ASN A 130 -0.61 3.56 6.01
C ASN A 130 -0.99 5.06 6.00
N SER A 131 -0.28 5.89 6.77
CA SER A 131 -0.56 7.32 6.87
C SER A 131 0.10 8.13 5.76
N TYR A 132 -0.65 8.55 4.75
CA TYR A 132 -0.15 9.53 3.76
C TYR A 132 0.06 10.92 4.36
N THR A 133 -0.62 11.23 5.45
CA THR A 133 -0.53 12.55 6.10
C THR A 133 0.69 12.65 7.00
N PHE A 134 0.95 11.62 7.82
CA PHE A 134 1.95 11.70 8.89
C PHE A 134 3.17 10.80 8.70
N SER A 135 3.12 9.70 7.91
CA SER A 135 4.31 8.86 7.69
C SER A 135 5.33 9.54 6.78
N PRO A 136 6.53 9.88 7.27
CA PRO A 136 7.64 10.31 6.44
C PRO A 136 7.98 9.30 5.33
N TRP A 137 7.99 7.98 5.64
CA TRP A 137 8.37 6.95 4.67
C TRP A 137 7.43 6.89 3.48
N ILE A 138 6.10 6.84 3.72
CA ILE A 138 5.11 6.88 2.64
C ILE A 138 5.22 8.18 1.85
N TYR A 139 5.40 9.29 2.56
CA TYR A 139 5.48 10.60 1.93
C TYR A 139 6.71 10.70 1.01
N HIS A 140 7.88 10.22 1.46
CA HIS A 140 9.10 10.18 0.65
C HIS A 140 8.99 9.21 -0.51
N THR A 141 8.28 8.09 -0.35
CA THR A 141 8.05 7.12 -1.42
C THR A 141 7.23 7.72 -2.56
N TYR A 142 6.08 8.32 -2.27
CA TYR A 142 5.11 8.72 -3.31
C TYR A 142 5.10 10.21 -3.65
N LYS A 143 5.50 11.08 -2.74
CA LYS A 143 5.70 12.51 -3.01
C LYS A 143 7.16 12.82 -3.32
N GLY A 144 8.09 12.06 -2.75
CA GLY A 144 9.52 12.11 -3.01
C GLY A 144 10.11 13.50 -2.94
N LEU A 145 10.96 13.79 -3.89
CA LEU A 145 11.60 15.08 -4.12
C LEU A 145 10.88 15.87 -5.24
N GLY A 146 9.57 16.01 -5.12
CA GLY A 146 8.72 16.57 -6.16
C GLY A 146 8.34 15.49 -7.19
N PRO A 147 8.72 15.62 -8.49
CA PRO A 147 8.37 14.63 -9.49
C PRO A 147 9.13 13.29 -9.38
N GLN A 148 10.07 13.16 -8.44
CA GLN A 148 10.98 12.02 -8.30
C GLN A 148 10.58 11.05 -7.18
N GLY A 149 9.29 10.92 -6.87
CA GLY A 149 8.74 9.82 -6.08
C GLY A 149 8.43 8.63 -6.97
N VAL A 150 8.06 7.48 -6.38
CA VAL A 150 7.59 6.32 -7.12
C VAL A 150 6.41 6.70 -8.00
N ILE A 151 6.56 6.52 -9.30
CA ILE A 151 5.56 6.78 -10.31
C ILE A 151 4.90 5.44 -10.65
N GLY A 152 3.61 5.41 -10.92
CA GLY A 152 2.91 4.17 -11.27
C GLY A 152 1.95 3.68 -10.20
N ASP A 153 1.74 4.48 -9.18
CA ASP A 153 0.75 4.29 -8.10
C ASP A 153 1.03 3.08 -7.18
N SER A 154 0.29 3.04 -6.09
CA SER A 154 0.25 1.96 -5.10
C SER A 154 -0.55 0.74 -5.58
N VAL A 155 -1.32 0.88 -6.65
CA VAL A 155 -2.15 -0.16 -7.28
C VAL A 155 -1.94 -0.18 -8.78
N TRP A 156 -1.94 -1.38 -9.37
CA TRP A 156 -1.79 -1.56 -10.82
C TRP A 156 -3.02 -2.18 -11.44
N GLN A 157 -3.52 -1.55 -12.49
CA GLN A 157 -4.59 -2.06 -13.35
C GLN A 157 -4.05 -3.15 -14.27
N ASN A 158 -4.97 -3.98 -14.78
CA ASN A 158 -4.65 -5.02 -15.77
C ASN A 158 -3.50 -5.92 -15.30
N ALA A 159 -3.49 -6.25 -14.01
CA ALA A 159 -2.40 -6.95 -13.39
C ALA A 159 -2.74 -8.41 -13.08
N VAL A 160 -1.71 -9.25 -13.15
CA VAL A 160 -1.72 -10.63 -12.61
C VAL A 160 -0.59 -10.72 -11.59
N ALA A 161 -0.86 -11.34 -10.46
CA ALA A 161 0.13 -11.58 -9.42
C ALA A 161 0.09 -13.04 -8.95
N TYR A 162 1.27 -13.58 -8.68
CA TYR A 162 1.45 -14.85 -7.99
C TYR A 162 2.14 -14.61 -6.66
N THR A 163 1.64 -15.28 -5.61
CA THR A 163 2.30 -15.32 -4.29
C THR A 163 2.55 -16.77 -3.91
N SER A 164 3.79 -17.10 -3.59
CA SER A 164 4.20 -18.46 -3.18
C SER A 164 3.63 -18.84 -1.82
N PRO A 165 3.62 -20.12 -1.47
CA PRO A 165 3.51 -20.55 -0.08
C PRO A 165 4.64 -19.96 0.77
N THR A 166 4.46 -20.01 2.08
CA THR A 166 5.52 -19.60 3.03
C THR A 166 6.33 -20.82 3.45
N TRP A 167 7.66 -20.78 3.25
CA TRP A 167 8.60 -21.82 3.65
C TRP A 167 9.57 -21.27 4.69
N GLY A 168 9.50 -21.75 5.94
CA GLY A 168 10.38 -21.29 7.01
C GLY A 168 10.34 -19.78 7.27
N GLY A 169 9.18 -19.15 7.03
CA GLY A 169 8.99 -17.71 7.16
C GLY A 169 9.26 -16.91 5.87
N LEU A 170 9.81 -17.53 4.82
CA LEU A 170 10.09 -16.90 3.52
C LEU A 170 8.93 -17.10 2.56
N ASN A 171 8.49 -16.04 1.88
CA ASN A 171 7.60 -16.11 0.71
C ASN A 171 8.01 -15.11 -0.36
N GLY A 172 7.55 -15.35 -1.60
CA GLY A 172 7.78 -14.49 -2.74
C GLY A 172 6.49 -14.06 -3.41
N THR A 173 6.45 -12.83 -3.92
CA THR A 173 5.36 -12.33 -4.76
C THR A 173 5.94 -11.76 -6.05
N ALA A 174 5.33 -12.10 -7.18
CA ALA A 174 5.59 -11.48 -8.47
C ALA A 174 4.29 -10.89 -9.02
N ILE A 175 4.39 -9.70 -9.61
CA ILE A 175 3.25 -9.00 -10.24
C ILE A 175 3.67 -8.53 -11.63
N TYR A 176 2.74 -8.62 -12.58
CA TYR A 176 2.88 -8.08 -13.93
C TYR A 176 1.60 -7.36 -14.32
N SER A 177 1.73 -6.15 -14.88
CA SER A 177 0.63 -5.34 -15.39
C SER A 177 0.81 -5.13 -16.89
N PHE A 178 -0.23 -5.49 -17.64
CA PHE A 178 -0.28 -5.35 -19.09
C PHE A 178 -0.66 -3.92 -19.46
N GLY A 179 -0.06 -3.38 -20.53
CA GLY A 179 -0.39 -2.05 -21.03
C GLY A 179 -1.78 -1.93 -21.65
N ASN A 180 -2.40 -3.06 -22.03
CA ASN A 180 -3.75 -3.16 -22.62
C ASN A 180 -4.01 -2.12 -23.74
N SER A 181 -2.99 -1.74 -24.51
CA SER A 181 -3.10 -0.78 -25.60
C SER A 181 -2.59 -1.39 -26.92
N SER A 182 -3.45 -1.38 -27.93
CA SER A 182 -3.08 -1.76 -29.29
C SER A 182 -2.38 -0.62 -30.05
N THR A 183 -2.51 0.62 -29.58
CA THR A 183 -1.96 1.81 -30.22
C THR A 183 -0.64 2.27 -29.61
N VAL A 184 -0.32 1.81 -28.41
CA VAL A 184 0.92 2.15 -27.67
C VAL A 184 1.59 0.86 -27.21
N PRO A 185 2.27 0.12 -28.09
CA PRO A 185 2.91 -1.13 -27.72
C PRO A 185 4.09 -0.90 -26.75
N GLY A 186 4.30 -1.84 -25.83
CA GLY A 186 5.45 -1.88 -24.94
C GLY A 186 5.28 -1.22 -23.57
N ALA A 187 4.13 -0.57 -23.27
CA ALA A 187 3.82 -0.16 -21.91
C ALA A 187 3.57 -1.41 -21.05
N HIS A 188 4.34 -1.57 -19.98
CA HIS A 188 4.14 -2.65 -19.02
C HIS A 188 4.81 -2.32 -17.69
N LYS A 189 4.34 -2.96 -16.64
CA LYS A 189 4.93 -2.87 -15.29
C LYS A 189 5.14 -4.27 -14.74
N TRP A 190 6.20 -4.48 -14.00
CA TRP A 190 6.40 -5.72 -13.27
C TRP A 190 7.16 -5.47 -11.97
N GLY A 191 6.96 -6.33 -11.00
CA GLY A 191 7.64 -6.25 -9.72
C GLY A 191 7.76 -7.61 -9.06
N VAL A 192 8.77 -7.72 -8.21
CA VAL A 192 9.02 -8.91 -7.39
C VAL A 192 9.30 -8.49 -5.96
N GLN A 193 8.87 -9.31 -5.03
CA GLN A 193 9.13 -9.16 -3.61
C GLN A 193 9.58 -10.50 -3.03
N LEU A 194 10.57 -10.44 -2.16
CA LEU A 194 10.86 -11.49 -1.18
C LEU A 194 10.57 -10.93 0.19
N SER A 195 9.80 -11.64 1.00
CA SER A 195 9.52 -11.28 2.37
C SER A 195 9.83 -12.44 3.31
N TYR A 196 10.41 -12.09 4.45
CA TYR A 196 10.77 -13.02 5.50
C TYR A 196 10.20 -12.53 6.83
N SER A 197 9.63 -13.46 7.60
CA SER A 197 9.14 -13.18 8.96
C SER A 197 9.33 -14.43 9.82
N ASN A 198 10.10 -14.29 10.89
CA ASN A 198 10.30 -15.37 11.86
C ASN A 198 10.56 -14.77 13.26
N GLY A 199 9.67 -15.10 14.19
CA GLY A 199 9.70 -14.55 15.55
C GLY A 199 9.64 -13.01 15.52
N PRO A 200 10.56 -12.30 16.21
CA PRO A 200 10.56 -10.84 16.28
C PRO A 200 11.10 -10.14 15.03
N PHE A 201 11.77 -10.86 14.14
CA PHE A 201 12.41 -10.31 12.95
C PHE A 201 11.55 -10.44 11.70
N ALA A 202 11.43 -9.36 10.94
CA ALA A 202 10.88 -9.37 9.59
C ALA A 202 11.72 -8.53 8.65
N ALA A 203 11.78 -8.92 7.37
CA ALA A 203 12.49 -8.20 6.32
C ALA A 203 11.77 -8.34 4.98
N SER A 204 12.00 -7.38 4.09
CA SER A 204 11.47 -7.39 2.72
C SER A 204 12.51 -6.83 1.75
N ALA A 205 12.59 -7.44 0.56
CA ALA A 205 13.34 -6.93 -0.57
C ALA A 205 12.42 -6.85 -1.78
N ASN A 206 12.33 -5.67 -2.39
CA ASN A 206 11.44 -5.40 -3.50
C ASN A 206 12.22 -4.83 -4.68
N TYR A 207 11.82 -5.22 -5.88
CA TYR A 207 12.22 -4.58 -7.10
C TYR A 207 10.99 -4.37 -7.99
N GLN A 208 10.84 -3.15 -8.53
CA GLN A 208 9.75 -2.76 -9.41
C GLN A 208 10.32 -2.08 -10.64
N TYR A 209 9.75 -2.37 -11.80
CA TYR A 209 10.12 -1.79 -13.08
C TYR A 209 8.90 -1.37 -13.86
N ILE A 210 8.95 -0.15 -14.40
CA ILE A 210 7.87 0.44 -15.16
C ILE A 210 8.43 0.96 -16.48
N ASN A 211 7.87 0.51 -17.58
CA ASN A 211 8.19 0.98 -18.91
C ASN A 211 7.06 1.88 -19.41
N TYR A 212 7.37 3.15 -19.62
CA TYR A 212 6.44 4.13 -20.13
C TYR A 212 6.58 4.28 -21.62
N VAL A 213 5.49 4.28 -22.33
CA VAL A 213 5.47 4.61 -23.75
C VAL A 213 4.56 5.81 -23.92
N SER A 214 5.14 6.99 -23.98
CA SER A 214 4.65 8.30 -24.43
C SER A 214 3.19 8.74 -24.16
N THR A 215 2.32 7.90 -23.67
CA THR A 215 0.94 8.23 -23.29
C THR A 215 0.66 7.79 -21.88
N ALA A 216 0.10 8.69 -21.18
CA ALA A 216 -0.15 8.67 -19.76
C ALA A 216 -1.18 7.63 -19.29
N GLY A 217 -1.34 6.46 -19.80
CA GLY A 217 -2.26 5.44 -19.31
C GLY A 217 -2.76 5.68 -17.86
N ASP A 218 -2.39 4.83 -16.98
CA ASP A 218 -2.69 4.92 -15.54
C ASP A 218 -1.72 5.81 -14.73
N ILE A 219 -0.81 6.53 -15.37
CA ILE A 219 0.24 7.33 -14.73
C ILE A 219 -0.13 8.81 -14.59
N GLY A 220 -1.12 9.25 -15.34
CA GLY A 220 -1.71 10.58 -15.22
C GLY A 220 -0.70 11.74 -15.24
N THR A 221 -0.77 12.60 -14.24
CA THR A 221 0.04 13.81 -14.11
C THR A 221 1.52 13.56 -13.82
N ALA A 222 1.92 12.36 -13.43
CA ALA A 222 3.31 12.04 -13.13
C ALA A 222 4.22 12.17 -14.37
N VAL A 223 3.72 11.81 -15.56
CA VAL A 223 4.45 11.97 -16.82
C VAL A 223 4.67 13.44 -17.18
N ALA A 224 3.71 14.31 -16.85
CA ALA A 224 3.86 15.75 -17.05
C ALA A 224 4.87 16.38 -16.07
N ALA A 225 5.03 15.79 -14.89
CA ALA A 225 5.97 16.26 -13.88
C ALA A 225 7.44 15.93 -14.23
N LEU A 226 7.67 14.84 -14.97
CA LEU A 226 8.98 14.44 -15.52
C LEU A 226 8.90 14.31 -17.05
N PRO A 227 8.99 15.42 -17.79
CA PRO A 227 8.90 15.40 -19.26
C PRO A 227 9.92 14.44 -19.86
N GLY A 228 9.46 13.59 -20.79
CA GLY A 228 10.33 12.61 -21.45
C GLY A 228 10.65 11.37 -20.63
N LEU A 229 9.93 11.12 -19.53
CA LEU A 229 10.05 9.89 -18.75
C LEU A 229 9.79 8.66 -19.62
N GLN A 230 10.74 7.72 -19.62
CA GLN A 230 10.67 6.49 -20.39
C GLN A 230 10.54 5.26 -19.50
N LYS A 231 11.26 5.24 -18.39
CA LYS A 231 11.35 4.08 -17.50
C LYS A 231 11.59 4.53 -16.08
N GLU A 232 11.04 3.78 -15.14
CA GLU A 232 11.39 3.88 -13.72
C GLU A 232 11.75 2.48 -13.21
N SER A 233 12.76 2.40 -12.37
CA SER A 233 13.04 1.22 -11.56
C SER A 233 13.19 1.61 -10.10
N THR A 234 12.57 0.85 -9.22
CA THR A 234 12.60 1.07 -7.78
C THR A 234 13.11 -0.19 -7.09
N THR A 235 14.12 -0.02 -6.27
CA THR A 235 14.61 -1.05 -5.33
C THR A 235 14.28 -0.59 -3.92
N GLN A 236 13.68 -1.45 -3.11
CA GLN A 236 13.37 -1.17 -1.70
C GLN A 236 13.80 -2.35 -0.83
N LEU A 237 14.47 -2.04 0.27
CA LEU A 237 14.91 -2.98 1.29
C LEU A 237 14.39 -2.50 2.63
N ASP A 238 13.71 -3.38 3.37
CA ASP A 238 13.14 -3.06 4.66
C ASP A 238 13.48 -4.15 5.68
N ALA A 239 13.58 -3.76 6.94
CA ALA A 239 13.71 -4.66 8.07
C ALA A 239 12.98 -4.12 9.29
N SER A 240 12.53 -5.00 10.16
CA SER A 240 12.00 -4.65 11.47
C SER A 240 12.37 -5.70 12.53
N TYR A 241 12.50 -5.23 13.76
CA TYR A 241 12.70 -6.10 14.91
C TYR A 241 11.81 -5.65 16.07
N ASP A 242 11.08 -6.60 16.64
CA ASP A 242 10.21 -6.38 17.79
C ASP A 242 10.94 -6.78 19.08
N PHE A 243 11.35 -5.78 19.86
CA PHE A 243 11.96 -5.97 21.17
C PHE A 243 10.92 -6.12 22.30
N HIS A 244 9.63 -6.22 21.99
CA HIS A 244 8.47 -6.22 22.90
C HIS A 244 8.21 -4.87 23.57
N VAL A 245 9.24 -4.15 23.96
CA VAL A 245 9.14 -2.79 24.55
C VAL A 245 9.16 -1.69 23.50
N VAL A 246 9.74 -1.98 22.34
CA VAL A 246 9.75 -1.11 21.15
C VAL A 246 9.90 -1.98 19.92
N LYS A 247 9.15 -1.67 18.86
CA LYS A 247 9.39 -2.21 17.54
C LYS A 247 10.13 -1.17 16.71
N VAL A 248 11.26 -1.58 16.16
CA VAL A 248 12.13 -0.74 15.33
C VAL A 248 11.98 -1.15 13.88
N PHE A 249 11.96 -0.16 12.98
CA PHE A 249 11.92 -0.37 11.55
C PHE A 249 13.04 0.43 10.88
N ALA A 250 13.59 -0.11 9.81
CA ALA A 250 14.53 0.56 8.95
C ALA A 250 14.21 0.25 7.49
N GLY A 251 14.37 1.23 6.60
CA GLY A 251 14.12 1.07 5.18
C GLY A 251 15.11 1.88 4.35
N TYR A 252 15.44 1.34 3.18
CA TYR A 252 16.20 2.00 2.13
C TYR A 252 15.48 1.82 0.80
N MET A 253 15.41 2.91 0.01
CA MET A 253 14.83 2.87 -1.33
C MET A 253 15.70 3.66 -2.29
N ASN A 254 15.88 3.09 -3.50
CA ASN A 254 16.47 3.77 -4.63
C ASN A 254 15.48 3.77 -5.80
N ILE A 255 15.11 4.96 -6.27
CA ILE A 255 14.30 5.18 -7.46
C ILE A 255 15.21 5.69 -8.55
N ARG A 256 15.11 5.13 -9.76
CA ARG A 256 15.87 5.55 -10.95
C ARG A 256 14.92 5.80 -12.10
N ASP A 257 14.89 7.04 -12.55
CA ASP A 257 14.15 7.49 -13.70
C ASP A 257 15.07 7.65 -14.91
N LYS A 258 14.68 7.06 -16.03
CA LYS A 258 15.29 7.33 -17.32
C LYS A 258 14.38 8.25 -18.11
N VAL A 259 14.89 9.42 -18.44
CA VAL A 259 14.23 10.39 -19.32
C VAL A 259 14.95 10.47 -20.67
N THR A 260 14.39 11.19 -21.65
CA THR A 260 14.91 11.26 -23.01
C THR A 260 16.39 11.69 -23.06
N PHE A 261 16.81 12.63 -22.24
CA PHE A 261 18.15 13.22 -22.29
C PHE A 261 19.04 12.88 -21.10
N GLY A 262 18.58 12.00 -20.18
CA GLY A 262 19.39 11.68 -19.02
C GLY A 262 18.73 10.75 -18.02
N THR A 263 19.18 10.85 -16.78
CA THR A 263 18.68 10.05 -15.66
C THR A 263 18.52 10.92 -14.42
N ALA A 264 17.53 10.61 -13.61
CA ALA A 264 17.39 11.08 -12.25
C ALA A 264 17.38 9.88 -11.29
N SER A 265 17.99 10.01 -10.13
CA SER A 265 18.00 8.98 -9.10
C SER A 265 17.67 9.61 -7.76
N THR A 266 16.80 8.98 -7.00
CA THR A 266 16.44 9.36 -5.63
C THR A 266 16.80 8.22 -4.70
N ASN A 267 17.60 8.52 -3.65
CA ASN A 267 17.84 7.63 -2.54
C ASN A 267 17.02 8.12 -1.35
N SER A 268 16.36 7.21 -0.69
CA SER A 268 15.56 7.50 0.51
C SER A 268 15.89 6.48 1.60
N GLU A 269 16.01 6.97 2.82
CA GLU A 269 16.31 6.18 4.00
C GLU A 269 15.31 6.53 5.10
N GLN A 270 14.94 5.55 5.90
CA GLN A 270 14.08 5.77 7.06
C GLN A 270 14.49 4.93 8.26
N VAL A 271 14.18 5.45 9.44
CA VAL A 271 14.13 4.71 10.70
C VAL A 271 12.88 5.11 11.46
N SER A 272 12.19 4.14 12.04
CA SER A 272 10.99 4.42 12.82
C SER A 272 10.83 3.50 14.01
N PHE A 273 10.03 3.94 14.99
CA PHE A 273 9.84 3.32 16.27
C PHE A 273 8.36 3.32 16.65
N ALA A 274 7.87 2.17 17.07
CA ALA A 274 6.56 2.04 17.71
C ALA A 274 6.74 1.51 19.12
N ILE A 275 6.37 2.30 20.12
CA ILE A 275 6.52 1.97 21.55
C ILE A 275 5.11 1.66 22.08
N PRO A 276 4.75 0.36 22.26
CA PRO A 276 3.44 -0.02 22.72
C PRO A 276 3.30 0.15 24.24
N PHE A 277 2.12 0.61 24.63
CA PHE A 277 1.62 0.59 26.00
C PHE A 277 0.38 -0.32 26.05
N LYS A 278 -0.21 -0.50 27.23
CA LYS A 278 -1.40 -1.35 27.36
C LYS A 278 -2.55 -0.99 26.41
N THR A 279 -2.82 0.29 26.24
CA THR A 279 -3.96 0.82 25.45
C THR A 279 -3.52 1.92 24.47
N ALA A 280 -2.23 2.14 24.30
CA ALA A 280 -1.71 3.23 23.47
C ALA A 280 -0.39 2.84 22.82
N SER A 281 0.05 3.66 21.87
CA SER A 281 1.38 3.58 21.28
C SER A 281 1.94 4.97 21.04
N ILE A 282 3.22 5.16 21.32
CA ILE A 282 3.98 6.30 20.80
C ILE A 282 4.64 5.88 19.51
N LEU A 283 4.50 6.72 18.49
CA LEU A 283 5.05 6.51 17.16
C LEU A 283 6.08 7.61 16.88
N ALA A 284 7.21 7.23 16.30
CA ALA A 284 8.23 8.18 15.85
C ALA A 284 8.81 7.67 14.53
N GLU A 285 9.05 8.57 13.58
CA GLU A 285 9.58 8.22 12.27
C GLU A 285 10.42 9.38 11.72
N LEU A 286 11.54 9.04 11.09
CA LEU A 286 12.44 9.96 10.40
C LEU A 286 12.72 9.38 9.01
N ALA A 287 12.62 10.20 7.98
CA ALA A 287 13.06 9.87 6.63
C ALA A 287 13.91 10.99 6.03
N TYR A 288 14.92 10.60 5.28
CA TYR A 288 15.76 11.49 4.50
C TYR A 288 15.80 11.01 3.05
N SER A 289 15.77 11.96 2.11
CA SER A 289 15.94 11.66 0.68
C SER A 289 16.87 12.67 0.03
N ASN A 290 17.63 12.19 -0.94
CA ASN A 290 18.44 13.02 -1.83
C ASN A 290 18.29 12.56 -3.28
N SER A 291 18.41 13.50 -4.21
CA SER A 291 18.41 13.20 -5.64
C SER A 291 19.78 13.49 -6.26
N SER A 292 20.08 12.75 -7.33
CA SER A 292 21.27 12.88 -8.14
C SER A 292 20.99 12.49 -9.59
N GLY A 293 21.91 12.83 -10.50
CA GLY A 293 21.78 12.51 -11.94
C GLY A 293 21.74 13.76 -12.81
N SER A 294 21.85 13.58 -14.13
CA SER A 294 21.93 14.69 -15.10
C SER A 294 20.65 15.51 -15.18
N GLU A 295 19.50 14.90 -14.88
CA GLU A 295 18.16 15.53 -14.86
C GLU A 295 17.64 15.69 -13.43
N SER A 296 18.50 15.52 -12.44
CA SER A 296 18.17 15.75 -11.04
C SER A 296 18.29 17.25 -10.71
N ASN A 297 17.41 17.72 -9.83
CA ASN A 297 17.52 19.04 -9.21
C ASN A 297 18.46 19.08 -8.00
N ASN A 298 19.15 17.98 -7.69
CA ASN A 298 19.99 17.79 -6.49
C ASN A 298 19.23 18.12 -5.19
N ALA A 299 17.94 17.88 -5.18
CA ALA A 299 17.08 18.20 -4.05
C ALA A 299 17.37 17.29 -2.86
N GLN A 300 17.09 17.81 -1.68
CA GLN A 300 17.17 17.08 -0.41
C GLN A 300 15.89 17.33 0.38
N ARG A 301 15.46 16.32 1.11
CA ARG A 301 14.31 16.39 1.98
C ARG A 301 14.56 15.66 3.28
N LEU A 302 14.20 16.29 4.38
CA LEU A 302 14.20 15.71 5.71
C LEU A 302 12.80 15.83 6.30
N THR A 303 12.21 14.71 6.66
CA THR A 303 10.88 14.69 7.28
C THR A 303 10.94 13.83 8.54
N TRP A 304 10.36 14.32 9.62
CA TRP A 304 10.16 13.52 10.82
C TRP A 304 8.75 13.72 11.38
N ALA A 305 8.25 12.70 12.06
CA ALA A 305 6.94 12.74 12.68
C ALA A 305 6.96 12.05 14.05
N VAL A 306 6.08 12.52 14.92
CA VAL A 306 5.76 11.87 16.20
C VAL A 306 4.25 11.78 16.33
N GLY A 307 3.77 10.71 16.94
CA GLY A 307 2.33 10.46 17.11
C GLY A 307 2.05 9.71 18.39
N TYR A 308 0.83 9.86 18.85
CA TYR A 308 0.26 9.11 19.96
C TYR A 308 -1.08 8.52 19.49
N ASP A 309 -1.21 7.21 19.55
CA ASP A 309 -2.39 6.46 19.15
C ASP A 309 -2.97 5.76 20.38
N TYR A 310 -4.23 6.06 20.72
CA TYR A 310 -4.93 5.56 21.91
C TYR A 310 -6.14 4.71 21.53
N LEU A 311 -6.12 3.44 21.89
CA LEU A 311 -7.19 2.48 21.63
C LEU A 311 -8.36 2.69 22.60
N LEU A 312 -9.50 3.16 22.10
CA LEU A 312 -10.79 3.15 22.81
C LEU A 312 -11.39 1.74 22.84
N SER A 313 -11.14 0.97 21.77
CA SER A 313 -11.56 -0.42 21.63
C SER A 313 -10.62 -1.16 20.67
N LYS A 314 -10.87 -2.46 20.44
CA LYS A 314 -10.13 -3.21 19.40
C LYS A 314 -10.30 -2.66 17.96
N ARG A 315 -11.35 -1.85 17.74
CA ARG A 315 -11.71 -1.33 16.42
C ARG A 315 -11.62 0.18 16.30
N THR A 316 -11.59 0.91 17.41
CA THR A 316 -11.63 2.37 17.41
C THR A 316 -10.47 2.95 18.20
N ASP A 317 -9.78 3.87 17.61
CA ASP A 317 -8.67 4.62 18.20
C ASP A 317 -8.83 6.13 18.01
N LEU A 318 -8.27 6.89 18.97
CA LEU A 318 -8.06 8.32 18.88
C LEU A 318 -6.56 8.55 18.75
N TYR A 319 -6.17 9.47 17.90
CA TYR A 319 -4.77 9.78 17.71
C TYR A 319 -4.50 11.28 17.66
N THR A 320 -3.26 11.64 17.96
CA THR A 320 -2.67 12.94 17.63
C THR A 320 -1.32 12.72 17.00
N ALA A 321 -0.97 13.55 16.02
CA ALA A 321 0.32 13.46 15.37
C ALA A 321 0.81 14.84 14.94
N PHE A 322 2.15 14.94 14.84
CA PHE A 322 2.88 16.11 14.36
C PHE A 322 3.91 15.64 13.32
N LYS A 323 4.01 16.36 12.21
CA LYS A 323 5.02 16.16 11.17
C LYS A 323 5.72 17.46 10.85
N TYR A 324 7.04 17.43 10.87
CA TYR A 324 7.95 18.42 10.34
C TYR A 324 8.46 17.95 8.98
N ASP A 325 8.52 18.85 8.00
CA ASP A 325 8.93 18.54 6.64
C ASP A 325 9.78 19.68 6.08
N HIS A 326 11.04 19.40 5.81
CA HIS A 326 11.98 20.35 5.24
C HIS A 326 12.42 19.86 3.86
N PHE A 327 12.07 20.63 2.85
CA PHE A 327 12.51 20.46 1.47
C PHE A 327 13.48 21.59 1.13
N ALA A 328 14.67 21.25 0.62
CA ALA A 328 15.70 22.23 0.33
C ALA A 328 15.24 23.32 -0.64
N GLY A 329 15.43 24.58 -0.27
CA GLY A 329 14.98 25.73 -1.07
C GLY A 329 13.55 26.19 -0.80
N GLU A 330 12.78 25.47 0.02
CA GLU A 330 11.40 25.81 0.35
C GLU A 330 11.21 26.20 1.82
N SER A 331 10.13 26.91 2.11
CA SER A 331 9.75 27.15 3.50
C SER A 331 9.33 25.86 4.18
N THR A 332 9.61 25.71 5.46
CA THR A 332 9.29 24.52 6.24
C THR A 332 7.80 24.19 6.24
N GLY A 333 7.46 22.94 5.99
CA GLY A 333 6.14 22.36 6.16
C GLY A 333 5.92 21.91 7.60
N LEU A 334 4.71 22.15 8.13
CA LEU A 334 4.28 21.69 9.45
C LEU A 334 2.85 21.16 9.37
N THR A 335 2.66 19.92 9.82
CA THR A 335 1.33 19.31 9.86
C THR A 335 1.11 18.72 11.25
N TYR A 336 -0.01 19.05 11.86
CA TYR A 336 -0.41 18.47 13.15
C TYR A 336 -1.92 18.40 13.26
N GLY A 337 -2.40 17.43 14.02
CA GLY A 337 -3.85 17.29 14.22
C GLY A 337 -4.21 16.17 15.19
N VAL A 338 -5.49 16.09 15.43
CA VAL A 338 -6.15 15.05 16.21
C VAL A 338 -7.18 14.35 15.34
N GLY A 339 -7.34 13.05 15.51
CA GLY A 339 -8.28 12.30 14.70
C GLY A 339 -8.83 11.08 15.38
N MET A 340 -9.80 10.47 14.71
CA MET A 340 -10.42 9.22 15.11
C MET A 340 -10.44 8.27 13.92
N ARG A 341 -10.10 7.02 14.19
CA ARG A 341 -10.18 5.94 13.22
C ARG A 341 -11.04 4.81 13.77
N THR A 342 -11.92 4.27 12.93
CA THR A 342 -12.74 3.11 13.28
C THR A 342 -12.70 2.06 12.16
N ARG A 343 -12.69 0.79 12.56
CA ARG A 343 -12.70 -0.39 11.68
C ARG A 343 -14.01 -1.13 11.86
N PHE A 344 -14.60 -1.61 10.78
CA PHE A 344 -15.88 -2.33 10.83
C PHE A 344 -15.85 -3.57 9.94
#